data_eb85b3ccb730ce1c1f0da05b08c0fe57
#
_entry.id   eb85b3ccb730ce1c1f0da05b08c0fe57
#
_cell.length_a   1.000
_cell.length_b   1.000
_cell.length_c   1.000
_cell.angle_alpha   90.00
_cell.angle_beta   90.00
_cell.angle_gamma   90.00
#
_symmetry.space_group_name_H-M   'P 1'
#
loop_
_entity.id
_entity.type
_entity.pdbx_description
1 polymer ?
#
loop_
_entity_poly.entity_id
_entity_poly.type
_entity_poly.pdbx_seq_one_letter_code
_entity_poly.pdbx_strand_id
1 'polypeptide(L)'
;EFARLLRLVLTQYSVGTIPATLDQVKVSEITRNDRHRVRVLFLLGANDHLLPQIDKDGGVLDSDDRQALAQRDIPLSDATFDALDNELQNIYACLAQPTEHLHISWPVTDVTGAELRPSFVVERVARLFPRTKIRREDGAYRLTLPAAALCAAGDDPQLWRYFAQSPRYAAALSAMERARHMERGSLSPEAVRSLYGHSIAMSASRIDRVKSCHFGYFMEYGLRAKERKKAGFEAPEIGTFLHYLLENVNRDVKAQGGYGQVADEELHRMVRNYVKRYADECIDDYPHKSARFRYLFSRLRETAYSIILSIAEEMRQSDFAPVSFELSFGGRDGDLPAITVREGGASLSVSGKVDRVDGWLHDEKLYLRVVDYKTGQKSFDLTDIRYGLGIQMLLYLFTLEREGASYFGHPIVPCGVLYQPARSVILRQDRGISDEKLKAALQKELRRTGLVLGEPQILQAMEHSALESPCYLPIGVKKDGGVTGSVATAAQLGHLGRYVDKLLHQIAGEIAGGNIDADPYARGPQDSACTYCAFASACYFDDSRDKRRLIYKTESDEFWALMERENGEEGHHGR
;
A
#
# COMPACT_ATOMS: atom_id res chain seq x y z
N GLU A 1 36.76 -5.68 -15.62
CA GLU A 1 36.70 -6.62 -14.51
C GLU A 1 36.84 -5.92 -13.14
N PHE A 2 37.85 -5.06 -12.93
CA PHE A 2 38.02 -4.30 -11.68
C PHE A 2 36.84 -3.42 -11.32
N ALA A 3 36.30 -2.64 -12.27
CA ALA A 3 35.13 -1.79 -12.03
C ALA A 3 33.86 -2.60 -11.67
N ARG A 4 33.74 -3.83 -12.18
CA ARG A 4 32.66 -4.75 -11.89
C ARG A 4 32.79 -5.32 -10.47
N LEU A 5 33.99 -5.73 -10.08
CA LEU A 5 34.29 -6.19 -8.73
C LEU A 5 34.10 -5.06 -7.70
N LEU A 6 34.55 -3.86 -8.02
CA LEU A 6 34.35 -2.69 -7.16
C LEU A 6 32.87 -2.36 -6.96
N ARG A 7 32.05 -2.40 -8.02
CA ARG A 7 30.59 -2.25 -7.89
C ARG A 7 29.98 -3.33 -7.01
N LEU A 8 30.36 -4.59 -7.21
CA LEU A 8 29.88 -5.71 -6.40
C LEU A 8 30.23 -5.51 -4.91
N VAL A 9 31.45 -5.10 -4.62
CA VAL A 9 31.89 -4.80 -3.25
C VAL A 9 31.13 -3.60 -2.69
N LEU A 10 30.99 -2.52 -3.45
CA LEU A 10 30.25 -1.32 -3.01
C LEU A 10 28.74 -1.57 -2.79
N THR A 11 28.13 -2.54 -3.48
CA THR A 11 26.73 -2.92 -3.21
C THR A 11 26.56 -3.73 -1.92
N GLN A 12 27.64 -4.32 -1.41
CA GLN A 12 27.63 -5.07 -0.15
C GLN A 12 27.98 -4.22 1.08
N TYR A 13 28.59 -3.06 0.87
CA TYR A 13 28.89 -2.12 1.94
C TYR A 13 27.82 -1.01 1.96
N SER A 14 27.01 -0.99 3.01
CA SER A 14 26.22 0.21 3.33
C SER A 14 27.18 1.27 3.90
N VAL A 15 27.73 2.09 3.02
CA VAL A 15 28.48 3.29 3.44
C VAL A 15 27.48 4.33 3.90
N GLY A 16 27.24 4.38 5.17
CA GLY A 16 26.27 5.28 5.78
C GLY A 16 26.66 5.74 7.18
N THR A 17 27.95 5.75 7.51
CA THR A 17 28.38 6.37 8.77
C THR A 17 28.94 7.74 8.49
N ILE A 18 28.16 8.77 8.82
CA ILE A 18 28.75 10.05 9.26
C ILE A 18 29.75 9.67 10.36
N PRO A 19 31.03 10.09 10.28
CA PRO A 19 32.00 9.77 11.32
C PRO A 19 31.40 10.14 12.68
N ALA A 20 31.37 9.17 13.60
CA ALA A 20 30.86 9.41 14.94
C ALA A 20 31.72 10.51 15.59
N THR A 21 31.11 11.62 15.96
CA THR A 21 31.78 12.63 16.78
C THR A 21 31.94 12.06 18.19
N LEU A 22 33.05 12.41 18.87
CA LEU A 22 33.31 11.90 20.23
C LEU A 22 32.29 12.41 21.26
N ASP A 23 31.60 13.51 20.97
CA ASP A 23 30.60 14.11 21.84
C ASP A 23 29.20 13.89 21.28
N GLN A 24 28.70 12.66 21.39
CA GLN A 24 27.34 12.31 20.99
C GLN A 24 26.76 11.17 21.83
N VAL A 25 25.44 11.13 21.93
CA VAL A 25 24.70 10.02 22.48
C VAL A 25 24.51 8.96 21.40
N LYS A 26 24.90 7.73 21.71
CA LYS A 26 24.70 6.58 20.81
C LYS A 26 23.33 5.96 21.08
N VAL A 27 22.52 5.84 20.05
CA VAL A 27 21.23 5.14 20.08
C VAL A 27 21.34 3.91 19.18
N SER A 28 21.05 2.73 19.72
CA SER A 28 21.10 1.48 18.96
C SER A 28 20.15 0.41 19.52
N GLU A 29 19.88 -0.62 18.75
CA GLU A 29 19.19 -1.82 19.21
C GLU A 29 20.14 -2.73 20.01
N ILE A 30 19.61 -3.54 20.94
CA ILE A 30 20.41 -4.45 21.79
C ILE A 30 21.20 -5.43 20.91
N THR A 31 20.63 -5.92 19.83
CA THR A 31 21.25 -6.86 18.88
C THR A 31 22.41 -6.27 18.08
N ARG A 32 22.46 -4.93 17.95
CA ARG A 32 23.52 -4.19 17.22
C ARG A 32 24.57 -3.61 18.16
N ASN A 33 24.80 -4.25 19.24
CA ASN A 33 25.65 -3.76 20.30
C ASN A 33 27.14 -4.00 19.97
N ASP A 34 27.95 -2.94 19.89
CA ASP A 34 29.39 -3.01 19.60
C ASP A 34 30.23 -3.38 20.83
N ARG A 35 29.60 -3.76 21.95
CA ARG A 35 30.25 -4.21 23.19
C ARG A 35 31.27 -3.22 23.78
N HIS A 36 31.12 -1.92 23.48
CA HIS A 36 31.95 -0.89 24.11
C HIS A 36 31.44 -0.52 25.51
N ARG A 37 32.37 -0.31 26.43
CA ARG A 37 32.01 0.22 27.74
C ARG A 37 31.54 1.67 27.62
N VAL A 38 30.43 1.97 28.27
CA VAL A 38 29.84 3.32 28.33
C VAL A 38 29.73 3.76 29.78
N ARG A 39 29.77 5.05 30.04
CA ARG A 39 29.61 5.54 31.43
C ARG A 39 28.17 5.37 31.90
N VAL A 40 27.21 5.72 31.05
CA VAL A 40 25.78 5.68 31.36
C VAL A 40 25.05 4.92 30.26
N LEU A 41 24.18 3.99 30.63
CA LEU A 41 23.30 3.27 29.72
C LEU A 41 21.85 3.54 30.08
N PHE A 42 21.03 3.89 29.08
CA PHE A 42 19.58 3.94 29.17
C PHE A 42 18.96 2.81 28.35
N LEU A 43 18.35 1.84 29.03
CA LEU A 43 17.59 0.78 28.41
C LEU A 43 16.11 1.17 28.41
N LEU A 44 15.54 1.39 27.23
CA LEU A 44 14.16 1.86 27.05
C LEU A 44 13.26 0.70 26.61
N GLY A 45 12.00 0.69 27.06
CA GLY A 45 11.01 -0.29 26.64
C GLY A 45 11.26 -1.70 27.17
N ALA A 46 11.71 -1.82 28.43
CA ALA A 46 11.98 -3.11 29.07
C ALA A 46 10.69 -3.85 29.48
N ASN A 47 9.80 -4.12 28.50
CA ASN A 47 8.55 -4.81 28.68
C ASN A 47 8.65 -6.30 28.34
N ASP A 48 7.74 -7.07 28.88
CA ASP A 48 7.52 -8.47 28.49
C ASP A 48 7.21 -8.55 26.98
N HIS A 49 7.65 -9.62 26.31
CA HIS A 49 7.62 -9.84 24.85
C HIS A 49 8.53 -8.94 23.99
N LEU A 50 9.10 -7.88 24.56
CA LEU A 50 10.10 -7.03 23.88
C LEU A 50 11.51 -7.31 24.39
N LEU A 51 11.64 -7.80 25.61
CA LEU A 51 12.91 -8.09 26.26
C LEU A 51 12.79 -9.34 27.16
N PRO A 52 13.24 -10.53 26.72
CA PRO A 52 13.76 -10.86 25.38
C PRO A 52 12.69 -10.83 24.29
N GLN A 53 13.09 -10.54 23.07
CA GLN A 53 12.24 -10.70 21.92
C GLN A 53 12.33 -12.13 21.43
N ILE A 54 11.24 -12.87 21.52
CA ILE A 54 11.14 -14.26 21.07
C ILE A 54 10.25 -14.28 19.83
N ASP A 55 10.82 -14.59 18.68
CA ASP A 55 10.02 -14.86 17.48
C ASP A 55 9.30 -16.19 17.67
N LYS A 56 7.99 -16.19 17.45
CA LYS A 56 7.23 -17.43 17.43
C LYS A 56 7.68 -18.26 16.24
N ASP A 57 7.83 -19.57 16.42
CA ASP A 57 8.07 -20.51 15.34
C ASP A 57 7.02 -20.31 14.24
N GLY A 58 7.41 -19.64 13.17
CA GLY A 58 6.53 -19.27 12.06
C GLY A 58 6.83 -20.00 10.76
N GLY A 59 7.56 -21.11 10.81
CA GLY A 59 7.98 -21.89 9.65
C GLY A 59 7.18 -23.17 9.42
N VAL A 60 7.49 -23.85 8.32
CA VAL A 60 6.97 -25.19 8.00
C VAL A 60 7.57 -26.25 8.91
N LEU A 61 8.77 -25.99 9.43
CA LEU A 61 9.50 -26.84 10.34
C LEU A 61 9.53 -26.17 11.72
N ASP A 62 9.05 -26.89 12.73
CA ASP A 62 9.13 -26.45 14.12
C ASP A 62 10.51 -26.76 14.74
N SER A 63 10.68 -26.45 16.03
CA SER A 63 11.93 -26.66 16.75
C SER A 63 12.29 -28.14 16.87
N ASP A 64 11.32 -29.03 17.00
CA ASP A 64 11.54 -30.46 17.11
C ASP A 64 11.99 -31.05 15.76
N ASP A 65 11.35 -30.61 14.66
CA ASP A 65 11.75 -30.97 13.29
C ASP A 65 13.20 -30.54 13.01
N ARG A 66 13.58 -29.33 13.40
CA ARG A 66 14.94 -28.79 13.23
C ARG A 66 15.97 -29.58 14.01
N GLN A 67 15.65 -29.94 15.25
CA GLN A 67 16.52 -30.77 16.08
C GLN A 67 16.67 -32.17 15.51
N ALA A 68 15.60 -32.79 15.01
CA ALA A 68 15.65 -34.10 14.36
C ALA A 68 16.49 -34.09 13.08
N LEU A 69 16.47 -32.98 12.32
CA LEU A 69 17.30 -32.80 11.13
C LEU A 69 18.77 -32.55 11.51
N ALA A 70 19.05 -31.77 12.54
CA ALA A 70 20.40 -31.54 13.03
C ALA A 70 21.09 -32.85 13.50
N GLN A 71 20.33 -33.75 14.14
CA GLN A 71 20.82 -35.09 14.53
C GLN A 71 21.16 -35.98 13.33
N ARG A 72 20.74 -35.59 12.12
CA ARG A 72 21.05 -36.29 10.85
C ARG A 72 22.07 -35.54 9.98
N ASP A 73 22.88 -34.68 10.59
CA ASP A 73 23.87 -33.84 9.93
C ASP A 73 23.27 -32.88 8.85
N ILE A 74 22.00 -32.47 9.03
CA ILE A 74 21.33 -31.46 8.20
C ILE A 74 21.10 -30.21 9.06
N PRO A 75 22.13 -29.36 9.24
CA PRO A 75 21.98 -28.16 10.06
C PRO A 75 21.10 -27.14 9.35
N LEU A 76 20.08 -26.69 10.05
CA LEU A 76 19.24 -25.54 9.68
C LEU A 76 19.59 -24.33 10.53
N SER A 77 18.94 -23.19 10.26
CA SER A 77 19.03 -22.01 11.15
C SER A 77 18.59 -22.36 12.57
N ASP A 78 19.14 -21.63 13.54
CA ASP A 78 18.96 -21.86 14.98
C ASP A 78 17.53 -22.20 15.39
N ALA A 79 17.39 -23.14 16.31
CA ALA A 79 16.12 -23.46 16.95
C ALA A 79 15.69 -22.31 17.89
N THR A 80 14.41 -22.27 18.27
CA THR A 80 13.84 -21.21 19.16
C THR A 80 14.59 -21.10 20.48
N PHE A 81 15.10 -22.21 21.03
CA PHE A 81 15.91 -22.20 22.25
C PHE A 81 17.27 -21.51 22.06
N ASP A 82 17.94 -21.75 20.94
CA ASP A 82 19.20 -21.06 20.60
C ASP A 82 18.96 -19.57 20.39
N ALA A 83 17.83 -19.19 19.80
CA ALA A 83 17.43 -17.80 19.63
C ALA A 83 17.21 -17.11 20.98
N LEU A 84 16.56 -17.77 21.94
CA LEU A 84 16.37 -17.26 23.29
C LEU A 84 17.70 -17.08 24.03
N ASP A 85 18.58 -18.06 23.95
CA ASP A 85 19.92 -18.01 24.58
C ASP A 85 20.75 -16.87 23.98
N ASN A 86 20.70 -16.68 22.67
CA ASN A 86 21.34 -15.54 22.00
C ASN A 86 20.77 -14.20 22.45
N GLU A 87 19.45 -14.08 22.58
CA GLU A 87 18.80 -12.86 23.09
C GLU A 87 19.21 -12.59 24.56
N LEU A 88 19.22 -13.61 25.42
CA LEU A 88 19.67 -13.47 26.81
C LEU A 88 21.15 -13.06 26.89
N GLN A 89 22.00 -13.58 26.01
CA GLN A 89 23.39 -13.19 25.93
C GLN A 89 23.55 -11.75 25.45
N ASN A 90 22.76 -11.30 24.47
CA ASN A 90 22.74 -9.90 24.01
C ASN A 90 22.30 -8.95 25.15
N ILE A 91 21.27 -9.33 25.88
CA ILE A 91 20.80 -8.58 27.06
C ILE A 91 21.88 -8.49 28.12
N TYR A 92 22.52 -9.62 28.46
CA TYR A 92 23.64 -9.64 29.40
C TYR A 92 24.77 -8.73 28.95
N ALA A 93 25.19 -8.85 27.69
CA ALA A 93 26.26 -8.03 27.13
C ALA A 93 25.92 -6.53 27.14
N CYS A 94 24.66 -6.17 26.91
CA CYS A 94 24.16 -4.80 26.99
C CYS A 94 24.21 -4.27 28.44
N LEU A 95 23.65 -5.02 29.39
CA LEU A 95 23.59 -4.63 30.80
C LEU A 95 24.99 -4.59 31.48
N ALA A 96 25.97 -5.28 30.94
CA ALA A 96 27.36 -5.27 31.42
C ALA A 96 28.21 -4.09 30.91
N GLN A 97 27.69 -3.25 30.00
CA GLN A 97 28.45 -2.13 29.42
C GLN A 97 28.61 -0.92 30.34
N PRO A 98 27.58 -0.47 31.09
CA PRO A 98 27.70 0.74 31.89
C PRO A 98 28.72 0.58 33.00
N THR A 99 29.55 1.63 33.19
CA THR A 99 30.58 1.65 34.24
C THR A 99 30.14 2.48 35.46
N GLU A 100 29.19 3.38 35.30
CA GLU A 100 28.74 4.28 36.35
C GLU A 100 27.24 4.17 36.64
N HIS A 101 26.39 4.28 35.59
CA HIS A 101 24.95 4.32 35.77
C HIS A 101 24.22 3.46 34.74
N LEU A 102 23.23 2.68 35.23
CA LEU A 102 22.26 1.94 34.43
C LEU A 102 20.85 2.46 34.74
N HIS A 103 20.16 2.93 33.74
CA HIS A 103 18.76 3.31 33.79
C HIS A 103 17.92 2.34 32.96
N ILE A 104 16.92 1.72 33.55
CA ILE A 104 15.98 0.84 32.87
C ILE A 104 14.59 1.45 33.01
N SER A 105 13.90 1.59 31.89
CA SER A 105 12.54 2.13 31.86
C SER A 105 11.60 1.28 31.01
N TRP A 106 10.32 1.28 31.38
CA TRP A 106 9.25 0.61 30.65
C TRP A 106 7.95 1.37 30.78
N PRO A 107 7.14 1.49 29.72
CA PRO A 107 5.77 1.98 29.82
C PRO A 107 4.88 0.97 30.55
N VAL A 108 3.93 1.46 31.33
CA VAL A 108 2.93 0.63 32.04
C VAL A 108 1.65 0.44 31.22
N THR A 109 1.47 1.22 30.17
CA THR A 109 0.38 1.11 29.20
C THR A 109 0.90 1.34 27.80
N ASP A 110 0.24 0.74 26.80
CA ASP A 110 0.46 1.06 25.40
C ASP A 110 -0.29 2.35 24.98
N VAL A 111 -0.20 2.70 23.68
CA VAL A 111 -0.87 3.87 23.10
C VAL A 111 -2.40 3.76 23.10
N THR A 112 -2.95 2.57 23.29
CA THR A 112 -4.40 2.32 23.39
C THR A 112 -4.91 2.34 24.83
N GLY A 113 -4.00 2.44 25.81
CA GLY A 113 -4.30 2.34 27.25
C GLY A 113 -4.30 0.92 27.81
N ALA A 114 -3.95 -0.09 27.02
CA ALA A 114 -3.83 -1.46 27.50
C ALA A 114 -2.61 -1.62 28.42
N GLU A 115 -2.77 -2.35 29.54
CA GLU A 115 -1.71 -2.57 30.52
C GLU A 115 -0.55 -3.37 29.93
N LEU A 116 0.68 -2.89 30.14
CA LEU A 116 1.92 -3.55 29.77
C LEU A 116 2.69 -4.01 31.01
N ARG A 117 3.26 -5.22 30.94
CA ARG A 117 4.06 -5.80 32.03
C ARG A 117 5.54 -5.53 31.80
N PRO A 118 6.32 -5.30 32.88
CA PRO A 118 7.76 -5.25 32.77
C PRO A 118 8.34 -6.61 32.41
N SER A 119 9.48 -6.60 31.73
CA SER A 119 10.29 -7.80 31.49
C SER A 119 10.76 -8.44 32.79
N PHE A 120 10.88 -9.76 32.82
CA PHE A 120 11.50 -10.47 33.92
C PHE A 120 12.96 -10.04 34.17
N VAL A 121 13.64 -9.49 33.18
CA VAL A 121 14.98 -8.93 33.31
C VAL A 121 15.01 -7.80 34.33
N VAL A 122 13.98 -6.96 34.37
CA VAL A 122 13.83 -5.86 35.34
C VAL A 122 13.81 -6.42 36.77
N GLU A 123 13.06 -7.49 36.96
CA GLU A 123 12.98 -8.15 38.27
C GLU A 123 14.33 -8.77 38.69
N ARG A 124 15.02 -9.42 37.76
CA ARG A 124 16.37 -9.97 38.02
C ARG A 124 17.36 -8.88 38.40
N VAL A 125 17.37 -7.76 37.69
CA VAL A 125 18.24 -6.62 38.01
C VAL A 125 17.88 -6.02 39.37
N ALA A 126 16.60 -5.86 39.69
CA ALA A 126 16.15 -5.37 41.00
C ALA A 126 16.58 -6.30 42.16
N ARG A 127 16.58 -7.62 41.96
CA ARG A 127 17.09 -8.60 42.93
C ARG A 127 18.62 -8.52 43.14
N LEU A 128 19.37 -8.29 42.06
CA LEU A 128 20.82 -8.11 42.14
C LEU A 128 21.21 -6.82 42.84
N PHE A 129 20.39 -5.78 42.70
CA PHE A 129 20.61 -4.46 43.28
C PHE A 129 19.46 -4.05 44.22
N PRO A 130 19.31 -4.63 45.43
CA PRO A 130 18.15 -4.42 46.28
C PRO A 130 18.00 -3.00 46.82
N ARG A 131 19.00 -2.14 46.67
CA ARG A 131 18.91 -0.72 47.02
C ARG A 131 18.33 0.15 45.86
N THR A 132 18.10 -0.44 44.68
CA THR A 132 17.52 0.26 43.56
C THR A 132 16.05 0.58 43.83
N LYS A 133 15.66 1.83 43.55
CA LYS A 133 14.28 2.29 43.73
C LYS A 133 13.58 2.33 42.36
N ILE A 134 12.48 1.62 42.23
CA ILE A 134 11.56 1.77 41.10
C ILE A 134 10.80 3.09 41.31
N ARG A 135 10.89 3.99 40.38
CA ARG A 135 10.18 5.28 40.40
C ARG A 135 9.15 5.28 39.28
N ARG A 136 7.98 5.81 39.55
CA ARG A 136 7.03 6.21 38.51
C ARG A 136 7.40 7.62 38.05
N GLU A 137 7.25 7.88 36.78
CA GLU A 137 7.39 9.24 36.26
C GLU A 137 6.21 10.08 36.80
N ASP A 138 6.52 11.05 37.63
CA ASP A 138 5.58 12.00 38.23
C ASP A 138 5.60 13.37 37.55
N GLY A 139 6.34 13.49 36.44
CA GLY A 139 6.54 14.75 35.71
C GLY A 139 7.50 15.73 36.41
N ALA A 140 7.73 15.57 37.71
CA ALA A 140 8.58 16.50 38.48
C ALA A 140 10.05 16.47 38.02
N TYR A 141 10.50 15.33 37.48
CA TYR A 141 11.85 15.22 36.95
C TYR A 141 12.09 16.17 35.75
N ARG A 142 11.05 16.50 34.98
CA ARG A 142 11.12 17.46 33.86
C ARG A 142 11.49 18.86 34.34
N LEU A 143 11.21 19.15 35.60
CA LEU A 143 11.52 20.45 36.22
C LEU A 143 13.01 20.61 36.63
N THR A 144 13.77 19.52 36.63
CA THR A 144 15.19 19.55 37.04
C THR A 144 16.11 20.27 36.06
N LEU A 145 15.70 20.38 34.78
CA LEU A 145 16.43 21.08 33.72
C LEU A 145 15.56 22.17 33.12
N PRO A 146 16.09 23.43 33.04
CA PRO A 146 15.31 24.56 32.50
C PRO A 146 14.76 24.34 31.11
N ALA A 147 15.48 23.64 30.22
CA ALA A 147 15.02 23.34 28.87
C ALA A 147 13.84 22.39 28.86
N ALA A 148 13.89 21.30 29.65
CA ALA A 148 12.81 20.34 29.78
C ALA A 148 11.56 20.95 30.45
N ALA A 149 11.78 21.77 31.49
CA ALA A 149 10.72 22.50 32.17
C ALA A 149 10.05 23.54 31.24
N LEU A 150 10.81 24.20 30.39
CA LEU A 150 10.27 25.12 29.40
C LEU A 150 9.42 24.39 28.34
N CYS A 151 9.85 23.23 27.86
CA CYS A 151 9.03 22.40 26.99
C CYS A 151 7.71 21.97 27.66
N ALA A 152 7.77 21.55 28.95
CA ALA A 152 6.59 21.17 29.71
C ALA A 152 5.62 22.35 29.95
N ALA A 153 6.11 23.59 29.92
CA ALA A 153 5.28 24.80 30.04
C ALA A 153 4.24 24.94 28.91
N GLY A 154 4.43 24.28 27.78
CA GLY A 154 3.45 24.24 26.70
C GLY A 154 2.11 23.62 27.11
N ASP A 155 2.14 22.65 28.02
CA ASP A 155 0.98 21.90 28.50
C ASP A 155 0.56 22.30 29.94
N ASP A 156 1.39 23.07 30.63
CA ASP A 156 1.16 23.48 32.03
C ASP A 156 1.07 25.01 32.17
N PRO A 157 -0.16 25.55 32.41
CA PRO A 157 -0.36 26.99 32.59
C PRO A 157 0.38 27.61 33.78
N GLN A 158 0.76 26.81 34.81
CA GLN A 158 1.50 27.32 35.96
C GLN A 158 2.97 27.51 35.60
N LEU A 159 3.55 26.53 34.91
CA LEU A 159 4.91 26.64 34.38
C LEU A 159 5.03 27.77 33.35
N TRP A 160 4.01 27.91 32.47
CA TRP A 160 3.96 29.01 31.54
C TRP A 160 4.05 30.36 32.24
N ARG A 161 3.22 30.61 33.27
CA ARG A 161 3.23 31.86 34.06
C ARG A 161 4.56 32.06 34.77
N TYR A 162 5.19 31.01 35.30
CA TYR A 162 6.49 31.08 35.94
C TYR A 162 7.56 31.55 34.93
N PHE A 163 7.64 30.94 33.77
CA PHE A 163 8.64 31.35 32.76
C PHE A 163 8.35 32.73 32.17
N ALA A 164 7.10 33.14 32.07
CA ALA A 164 6.71 34.46 31.56
C ALA A 164 7.18 35.62 32.45
N GLN A 165 7.53 35.38 33.69
CA GLN A 165 8.09 36.40 34.60
C GLN A 165 9.54 36.77 34.27
N SER A 166 10.22 35.97 33.46
CA SER A 166 11.62 36.21 33.13
C SER A 166 11.81 36.60 31.67
N PRO A 167 12.36 37.77 31.35
CA PRO A 167 12.66 38.21 29.98
C PRO A 167 13.54 37.21 29.20
N ARG A 168 14.34 36.42 29.90
CA ARG A 168 15.24 35.42 29.32
C ARG A 168 14.48 34.41 28.46
N TYR A 169 13.24 34.10 28.81
CA TYR A 169 12.44 33.08 28.14
C TYR A 169 11.39 33.66 27.17
N ALA A 170 11.29 34.99 27.07
CA ALA A 170 10.28 35.67 26.26
C ALA A 170 10.26 35.21 24.79
N ALA A 171 11.45 35.11 24.18
CA ALA A 171 11.56 34.66 22.78
C ALA A 171 11.10 33.21 22.59
N ALA A 172 11.44 32.31 23.53
CA ALA A 172 11.02 30.90 23.48
C ALA A 172 9.51 30.77 23.69
N LEU A 173 8.93 31.42 24.68
CA LEU A 173 7.49 31.44 24.92
C LEU A 173 6.72 32.03 23.72
N SER A 174 7.22 33.13 23.14
CA SER A 174 6.62 33.71 21.92
C SER A 174 6.70 32.73 20.73
N ALA A 175 7.78 31.95 20.60
CA ALA A 175 7.90 30.94 19.57
C ALA A 175 6.93 29.76 19.80
N MET A 176 6.78 29.33 21.05
CA MET A 176 5.81 28.28 21.43
C MET A 176 4.38 28.75 21.18
N GLU A 177 4.03 30.00 21.53
CA GLU A 177 2.70 30.57 21.28
C GLU A 177 2.42 30.66 19.77
N ARG A 178 3.38 31.12 18.96
CA ARG A 178 3.24 31.11 17.51
C ARG A 178 3.04 29.68 16.97
N ALA A 179 3.81 28.72 17.48
CA ALA A 179 3.69 27.32 17.06
C ALA A 179 2.32 26.71 17.42
N ARG A 180 1.77 27.09 18.60
CA ARG A 180 0.44 26.65 19.06
C ARG A 180 -0.69 27.15 18.16
N HIS A 181 -0.55 28.36 17.61
CA HIS A 181 -1.53 28.99 16.72
C HIS A 181 -1.13 28.92 15.25
N MET A 182 -0.10 28.11 14.93
CA MET A 182 0.33 27.98 13.54
C MET A 182 -0.69 27.21 12.73
N GLU A 183 -1.30 27.88 11.76
CA GLU A 183 -2.10 27.25 10.71
C GLU A 183 -1.21 26.95 9.51
N ARG A 184 -1.49 25.86 8.81
CA ARG A 184 -0.74 25.50 7.59
C ARG A 184 -1.00 26.50 6.47
N GLY A 185 -2.19 27.10 6.48
CA GLY A 185 -2.64 28.02 5.44
C GLY A 185 -2.85 27.33 4.09
N SER A 186 -2.93 28.17 3.06
CA SER A 186 -3.06 27.72 1.67
C SER A 186 -1.92 28.30 0.84
N LEU A 187 -1.56 27.61 -0.25
CA LEU A 187 -0.59 28.14 -1.21
C LEU A 187 -1.22 29.32 -1.99
N SER A 188 -0.40 30.34 -2.26
CA SER A 188 -0.85 31.39 -3.18
C SER A 188 -1.04 30.85 -4.60
N PRO A 189 -1.88 31.48 -5.45
CA PRO A 189 -2.03 31.05 -6.84
C PRO A 189 -0.72 31.02 -7.64
N GLU A 190 0.26 31.88 -7.28
CA GLU A 190 1.58 31.85 -7.89
C GLU A 190 2.38 30.65 -7.44
N ALA A 191 2.32 30.29 -6.16
CA ALA A 191 2.97 29.09 -5.63
C ALA A 191 2.38 27.83 -6.26
N VAL A 192 1.05 27.73 -6.40
CA VAL A 192 0.37 26.63 -7.08
C VAL A 192 0.88 26.50 -8.52
N ARG A 193 0.93 27.61 -9.28
CA ARG A 193 1.45 27.60 -10.66
C ARG A 193 2.94 27.24 -10.74
N SER A 194 3.72 27.70 -9.79
CA SER A 194 5.15 27.35 -9.73
C SER A 194 5.39 25.86 -9.46
N LEU A 195 4.61 25.25 -8.58
CA LEU A 195 4.76 23.85 -8.17
C LEU A 195 4.15 22.86 -9.18
N TYR A 196 2.97 23.16 -9.68
CA TYR A 196 2.17 22.23 -10.48
C TYR A 196 2.06 22.60 -11.96
N GLY A 197 2.43 23.85 -12.34
CA GLY A 197 2.29 24.37 -13.70
C GLY A 197 0.87 24.90 -13.98
N HIS A 198 0.65 25.31 -15.25
CA HIS A 198 -0.67 25.77 -15.71
C HIS A 198 -1.64 24.61 -15.97
N SER A 199 -1.11 23.45 -16.34
CA SER A 199 -1.87 22.21 -16.48
C SER A 199 -1.35 21.19 -15.48
N ILE A 200 -2.21 20.85 -14.54
CA ILE A 200 -1.89 19.90 -13.45
C ILE A 200 -2.00 18.49 -14.02
N ALA A 201 -0.86 17.82 -14.17
CA ALA A 201 -0.86 16.43 -14.62
C ALA A 201 -1.34 15.52 -13.49
N MET A 202 -2.35 14.70 -13.76
CA MET A 202 -2.94 13.74 -12.83
C MET A 202 -2.84 12.32 -13.36
N SER A 203 -2.71 11.38 -12.41
CA SER A 203 -2.92 9.95 -12.62
C SER A 203 -3.82 9.42 -11.51
N ALA A 204 -4.32 8.21 -11.66
CA ALA A 204 -5.15 7.59 -10.63
C ALA A 204 -4.47 7.56 -9.25
N SER A 205 -3.16 7.24 -9.21
CA SER A 205 -2.40 7.25 -7.95
C SER A 205 -2.26 8.65 -7.33
N ARG A 206 -2.16 9.70 -8.16
CA ARG A 206 -2.15 11.08 -7.68
C ARG A 206 -3.51 11.50 -7.12
N ILE A 207 -4.60 11.07 -7.76
CA ILE A 207 -5.96 11.29 -7.26
C ILE A 207 -6.13 10.63 -5.91
N ASP A 208 -5.77 9.35 -5.78
CA ASP A 208 -5.80 8.63 -4.50
C ASP A 208 -4.94 9.35 -3.45
N ARG A 209 -3.81 9.93 -3.84
CA ARG A 209 -2.94 10.65 -2.92
C ARG A 209 -3.56 11.96 -2.40
N VAL A 210 -4.22 12.73 -3.27
CA VAL A 210 -5.00 13.92 -2.86
C VAL A 210 -6.09 13.52 -1.87
N LYS A 211 -6.86 12.49 -2.23
CA LYS A 211 -7.96 11.99 -1.38
C LYS A 211 -7.49 11.25 -0.14
N SER A 212 -6.24 10.83 -0.09
CA SER A 212 -5.65 10.32 1.15
C SER A 212 -5.30 11.45 2.12
N CYS A 213 -4.63 12.50 1.65
CA CYS A 213 -4.25 13.66 2.47
C CYS A 213 -3.65 14.76 1.58
N HIS A 214 -4.17 15.97 1.63
CA HIS A 214 -3.69 17.10 0.83
C HIS A 214 -2.23 17.46 1.13
N PHE A 215 -1.83 17.46 2.41
CA PHE A 215 -0.43 17.69 2.77
C PHE A 215 0.50 16.61 2.19
N GLY A 216 0.07 15.35 2.23
CA GLY A 216 0.81 14.26 1.62
C GLY A 216 1.00 14.42 0.12
N TYR A 217 -0.05 14.88 -0.59
CA TYR A 217 0.04 15.21 -2.02
C TYR A 217 1.00 16.37 -2.29
N PHE A 218 0.91 17.44 -1.49
CA PHE A 218 1.82 18.58 -1.58
C PHE A 218 3.29 18.17 -1.41
N MET A 219 3.60 17.35 -0.39
CA MET A 219 4.96 16.87 -0.17
C MET A 219 5.49 16.04 -1.36
N GLU A 220 4.68 15.10 -1.84
CA GLU A 220 5.10 14.14 -2.86
C GLU A 220 5.13 14.73 -4.27
N TYR A 221 4.13 15.51 -4.66
CA TYR A 221 3.96 16.01 -6.03
C TYR A 221 4.21 17.52 -6.18
N GLY A 222 4.02 18.29 -5.14
CA GLY A 222 4.39 19.70 -5.09
C GLY A 222 5.89 19.88 -4.85
N LEU A 223 6.37 19.47 -3.70
CA LEU A 223 7.78 19.55 -3.33
C LEU A 223 8.64 18.43 -3.93
N ARG A 224 8.03 17.39 -4.50
CA ARG A 224 8.71 16.21 -5.07
C ARG A 224 9.62 15.50 -4.09
N ALA A 225 9.26 15.53 -2.81
CA ALA A 225 9.96 14.79 -1.77
C ALA A 225 9.81 13.28 -1.99
N LYS A 226 10.92 12.55 -1.90
CA LYS A 226 10.96 11.10 -2.12
C LYS A 226 11.80 10.43 -1.06
N GLU A 227 11.34 9.27 -0.60
CA GLU A 227 12.21 8.40 0.20
C GLU A 227 13.38 7.89 -0.63
N ARG A 228 14.52 7.71 0.05
CA ARG A 228 15.69 7.08 -0.57
C ARG A 228 15.38 5.61 -0.79
N LYS A 229 15.28 5.19 -2.07
CA LYS A 229 15.07 3.79 -2.41
C LYS A 229 16.30 2.95 -2.03
N LYS A 230 16.05 1.82 -1.37
CA LYS A 230 17.06 0.77 -1.21
C LYS A 230 17.17 0.01 -2.53
N ALA A 231 18.39 -0.35 -2.94
CA ALA A 231 18.57 -1.22 -4.09
C ALA A 231 18.15 -2.66 -3.72
N GLY A 232 17.17 -3.20 -4.43
CA GLY A 232 16.66 -4.56 -4.19
C GLY A 232 15.61 -4.93 -5.24
N PHE A 233 15.27 -6.20 -5.34
CA PHE A 233 14.14 -6.68 -6.13
C PHE A 233 12.95 -6.84 -5.19
N GLU A 234 12.14 -5.78 -5.11
CA GLU A 234 11.02 -5.65 -4.18
C GLU A 234 9.67 -5.84 -4.89
N ALA A 235 8.58 -5.70 -4.16
CA ALA A 235 7.22 -5.90 -4.70
C ALA A 235 6.89 -5.08 -5.98
N PRO A 236 7.35 -3.81 -6.15
CA PRO A 236 7.11 -3.07 -7.39
C PRO A 236 7.78 -3.69 -8.61
N GLU A 237 8.98 -4.24 -8.47
CA GLU A 237 9.72 -4.90 -9.56
C GLU A 237 9.05 -6.22 -9.96
N ILE A 238 8.49 -6.95 -9.00
CA ILE A 238 7.67 -8.16 -9.27
C ILE A 238 6.42 -7.77 -10.06
N GLY A 239 5.75 -6.68 -9.69
CA GLY A 239 4.61 -6.13 -10.43
C GLY A 239 4.99 -5.82 -11.88
N THR A 240 6.05 -5.06 -12.10
CA THR A 240 6.54 -4.70 -13.44
C THR A 240 6.85 -5.93 -14.29
N PHE A 241 7.51 -6.95 -13.70
CA PHE A 241 7.78 -8.21 -14.39
C PHE A 241 6.51 -8.94 -14.81
N LEU A 242 5.52 -9.06 -13.91
CA LEU A 242 4.26 -9.73 -14.22
C LEU A 242 3.46 -8.99 -15.29
N HIS A 243 3.37 -7.66 -15.23
CA HIS A 243 2.73 -6.86 -16.28
C HIS A 243 3.40 -7.06 -17.64
N TYR A 244 4.74 -6.96 -17.71
CA TYR A 244 5.49 -7.24 -18.94
C TYR A 244 5.16 -8.61 -19.52
N LEU A 245 5.14 -9.65 -18.68
CA LEU A 245 4.88 -11.02 -19.12
C LEU A 245 3.44 -11.19 -19.60
N LEU A 246 2.47 -10.71 -18.82
CA LEU A 246 1.04 -10.80 -19.14
C LEU A 246 0.73 -10.05 -20.43
N GLU A 247 1.26 -8.84 -20.62
CA GLU A 247 1.10 -8.07 -21.86
C GLU A 247 1.59 -8.87 -23.09
N ASN A 248 2.83 -9.36 -23.05
CA ASN A 248 3.43 -10.01 -24.20
C ASN A 248 2.77 -11.34 -24.54
N VAL A 249 2.48 -12.18 -23.53
CA VAL A 249 1.77 -13.45 -23.75
C VAL A 249 0.37 -13.21 -24.30
N ASN A 250 -0.38 -12.26 -23.74
CA ASN A 250 -1.72 -11.93 -24.23
C ASN A 250 -1.70 -11.41 -25.69
N ARG A 251 -0.69 -10.61 -26.07
CA ARG A 251 -0.51 -10.16 -27.47
C ARG A 251 -0.29 -11.34 -28.42
N ASP A 252 0.60 -12.27 -28.06
CA ASP A 252 0.87 -13.45 -28.88
C ASP A 252 -0.35 -14.36 -29.00
N VAL A 253 -1.09 -14.55 -27.90
CA VAL A 253 -2.34 -15.30 -27.91
C VAL A 253 -3.39 -14.65 -28.81
N LYS A 254 -3.54 -13.31 -28.75
CA LYS A 254 -4.43 -12.57 -29.63
C LYS A 254 -4.03 -12.74 -31.11
N ALA A 255 -2.74 -12.67 -31.43
CA ALA A 255 -2.22 -12.86 -32.77
C ALA A 255 -2.47 -14.27 -33.32
N GLN A 256 -2.61 -15.29 -32.44
CA GLN A 256 -2.92 -16.68 -32.78
C GLN A 256 -4.43 -16.99 -32.77
N GLY A 257 -5.30 -15.99 -32.69
CA GLY A 257 -6.74 -16.17 -32.76
C GLY A 257 -7.43 -16.33 -31.40
N GLY A 258 -6.72 -16.04 -30.29
CA GLY A 258 -7.27 -16.04 -28.93
C GLY A 258 -7.04 -17.32 -28.14
N TYR A 259 -7.44 -17.32 -26.88
CA TYR A 259 -7.21 -18.42 -25.93
C TYR A 259 -7.90 -19.75 -26.30
N GLY A 260 -8.95 -19.70 -27.11
CA GLY A 260 -9.61 -20.92 -27.61
C GLY A 260 -8.78 -21.68 -28.65
N GLN A 261 -7.80 -21.04 -29.28
CA GLN A 261 -6.97 -21.64 -30.32
C GLN A 261 -5.56 -22.04 -29.84
N VAL A 262 -5.19 -21.66 -28.61
CA VAL A 262 -3.86 -21.89 -28.05
C VAL A 262 -3.92 -22.95 -26.97
N ALA A 263 -3.12 -24.03 -27.14
CA ALA A 263 -3.01 -25.11 -26.15
C ALA A 263 -2.18 -24.68 -24.92
N ASP A 264 -2.39 -25.35 -23.79
CA ASP A 264 -1.71 -25.03 -22.53
C ASP A 264 -0.19 -25.22 -22.61
N GLU A 265 0.29 -26.20 -23.38
CA GLU A 265 1.72 -26.42 -23.62
C GLU A 265 2.36 -25.23 -24.35
N GLU A 266 1.63 -24.62 -25.27
CA GLU A 266 2.07 -23.44 -25.99
C GLU A 266 2.11 -22.22 -25.07
N LEU A 267 1.10 -22.03 -24.22
CA LEU A 267 1.11 -20.99 -23.20
C LEU A 267 2.32 -21.14 -22.26
N HIS A 268 2.63 -22.37 -21.85
CA HIS A 268 3.81 -22.64 -21.03
C HIS A 268 5.12 -22.31 -21.77
N ARG A 269 5.19 -22.56 -23.08
CA ARG A 269 6.33 -22.21 -23.93
C ARG A 269 6.50 -20.69 -24.02
N MET A 270 5.42 -19.96 -24.26
CA MET A 270 5.42 -18.48 -24.31
C MET A 270 5.92 -17.89 -22.98
N VAL A 271 5.37 -18.32 -21.86
CA VAL A 271 5.78 -17.88 -20.54
C VAL A 271 7.28 -18.09 -20.33
N ARG A 272 7.81 -19.29 -20.62
CA ARG A 272 9.24 -19.57 -20.49
C ARG A 272 10.10 -18.65 -21.35
N ASN A 273 9.68 -18.39 -22.56
CA ASN A 273 10.42 -17.53 -23.50
C ASN A 273 10.48 -16.09 -22.99
N TYR A 274 9.34 -15.53 -22.57
CA TYR A 274 9.29 -14.15 -22.06
C TYR A 274 9.98 -13.99 -20.71
N VAL A 275 9.92 -14.99 -19.83
CA VAL A 275 10.69 -14.99 -18.58
C VAL A 275 12.19 -14.97 -18.86
N LYS A 276 12.64 -15.81 -19.82
CA LYS A 276 14.05 -15.83 -20.22
C LYS A 276 14.46 -14.48 -20.81
N ARG A 277 13.67 -13.94 -21.73
CA ARG A 277 13.93 -12.66 -22.37
C ARG A 277 14.02 -11.52 -21.34
N TYR A 278 13.09 -11.46 -20.38
CA TYR A 278 13.14 -10.48 -19.30
C TYR A 278 14.41 -10.63 -18.44
N ALA A 279 14.79 -11.86 -18.13
CA ALA A 279 16.03 -12.12 -17.38
C ALA A 279 17.27 -11.66 -18.13
N ASP A 280 17.31 -11.86 -19.45
CA ASP A 280 18.46 -11.50 -20.29
C ASP A 280 18.53 -9.98 -20.56
N GLU A 281 17.37 -9.31 -20.74
CA GLU A 281 17.31 -7.90 -21.16
C GLU A 281 17.19 -6.92 -19.97
N CYS A 282 16.50 -7.31 -18.89
CA CYS A 282 16.11 -6.40 -17.79
C CYS A 282 16.85 -6.67 -16.48
N ILE A 283 17.46 -7.85 -16.30
CA ILE A 283 18.16 -8.20 -15.07
C ILE A 283 19.66 -8.22 -15.32
N ASP A 284 20.35 -7.19 -14.87
CA ASP A 284 21.80 -7.09 -14.98
C ASP A 284 22.47 -8.35 -14.37
N ASP A 285 23.31 -9.03 -15.16
CA ASP A 285 24.12 -10.15 -14.74
C ASP A 285 23.34 -11.32 -14.10
N TYR A 286 22.20 -11.68 -14.66
CA TYR A 286 21.33 -12.75 -14.15
C TYR A 286 22.06 -14.08 -13.86
N PRO A 287 22.99 -14.58 -14.71
CA PRO A 287 23.68 -15.84 -14.46
C PRO A 287 24.51 -15.85 -13.16
N HIS A 288 24.99 -14.68 -12.73
CA HIS A 288 25.84 -14.53 -11.55
C HIS A 288 25.07 -14.05 -10.31
N LYS A 289 23.74 -13.92 -10.38
CA LYS A 289 22.91 -13.65 -9.20
C LYS A 289 22.98 -14.81 -8.20
N SER A 290 22.69 -14.50 -6.93
CA SER A 290 22.70 -15.51 -5.87
C SER A 290 21.74 -16.68 -6.18
N ALA A 291 22.02 -17.85 -5.65
CA ALA A 291 21.14 -19.03 -5.79
C ALA A 291 19.71 -18.73 -5.28
N ARG A 292 19.61 -17.96 -4.18
CA ARG A 292 18.34 -17.50 -3.63
C ARG A 292 17.56 -16.64 -4.62
N PHE A 293 18.21 -15.67 -5.28
CA PHE A 293 17.56 -14.82 -6.27
C PHE A 293 17.05 -15.66 -7.44
N ARG A 294 17.86 -16.54 -8.00
CA ARG A 294 17.47 -17.42 -9.12
C ARG A 294 16.30 -18.34 -8.74
N TYR A 295 16.30 -18.86 -7.51
CA TYR A 295 15.18 -19.67 -7.01
C TYR A 295 13.89 -18.85 -6.89
N LEU A 296 13.93 -17.66 -6.30
CA LEU A 296 12.77 -16.78 -6.21
C LEU A 296 12.25 -16.40 -7.59
N PHE A 297 13.14 -16.11 -8.53
CA PHE A 297 12.75 -15.79 -9.90
C PHE A 297 12.14 -17.00 -10.63
N SER A 298 12.64 -18.22 -10.40
CA SER A 298 12.00 -19.42 -10.92
C SER A 298 10.58 -19.66 -10.36
N ARG A 299 10.36 -19.33 -9.10
CA ARG A 299 9.00 -19.37 -8.51
C ARG A 299 8.05 -18.35 -9.14
N LEU A 300 8.53 -17.17 -9.49
CA LEU A 300 7.73 -16.17 -10.21
C LEU A 300 7.30 -16.67 -11.58
N ARG A 301 8.13 -17.47 -12.25
CA ARG A 301 7.75 -18.13 -13.51
C ARG A 301 6.55 -19.06 -13.35
N GLU A 302 6.56 -19.90 -12.32
CA GLU A 302 5.45 -20.83 -12.05
C GLU A 302 4.16 -20.05 -11.67
N THR A 303 4.32 -18.98 -10.87
CA THR A 303 3.21 -18.07 -10.55
C THR A 303 2.64 -17.42 -11.81
N ALA A 304 3.49 -16.91 -12.68
CA ALA A 304 3.07 -16.29 -13.94
C ALA A 304 2.34 -17.26 -14.86
N TYR A 305 2.81 -18.50 -14.93
CA TYR A 305 2.14 -19.56 -15.70
C TYR A 305 0.74 -19.89 -15.13
N SER A 306 0.62 -20.03 -13.81
CA SER A 306 -0.69 -20.27 -13.19
C SER A 306 -1.69 -19.12 -13.41
N ILE A 307 -1.22 -17.88 -13.46
CA ILE A 307 -2.05 -16.72 -13.79
C ILE A 307 -2.53 -16.79 -15.25
N ILE A 308 -1.63 -17.08 -16.19
CA ILE A 308 -1.97 -17.21 -17.62
C ILE A 308 -2.98 -18.34 -17.83
N LEU A 309 -2.80 -19.49 -17.17
CA LEU A 309 -3.79 -20.57 -17.23
C LEU A 309 -5.16 -20.16 -16.69
N SER A 310 -5.20 -19.44 -15.57
CA SER A 310 -6.45 -18.92 -15.02
C SER A 310 -7.16 -17.94 -15.96
N ILE A 311 -6.39 -17.13 -16.71
CA ILE A 311 -6.94 -16.25 -17.76
C ILE A 311 -7.43 -17.09 -18.95
N ALA A 312 -6.68 -18.10 -19.37
CA ALA A 312 -7.07 -18.97 -20.48
C ALA A 312 -8.36 -19.74 -20.18
N GLU A 313 -8.50 -20.29 -18.97
CA GLU A 313 -9.72 -20.98 -18.53
C GLU A 313 -10.94 -20.03 -18.55
N GLU A 314 -10.79 -18.78 -18.06
CA GLU A 314 -11.84 -17.76 -18.10
C GLU A 314 -12.22 -17.42 -19.54
N MET A 315 -11.24 -17.09 -20.39
CA MET A 315 -11.48 -16.64 -21.76
C MET A 315 -12.07 -17.72 -22.67
N ARG A 316 -11.80 -18.99 -22.39
CA ARG A 316 -12.38 -20.12 -23.13
C ARG A 316 -13.88 -20.33 -22.88
N GLN A 317 -14.42 -19.74 -21.82
CA GLN A 317 -15.84 -19.77 -21.46
C GLN A 317 -16.45 -18.35 -21.39
N SER A 318 -15.95 -17.44 -22.21
CA SER A 318 -16.39 -16.07 -22.32
C SER A 318 -16.52 -15.67 -23.78
N ASP A 319 -17.53 -14.90 -24.11
CA ASP A 319 -17.65 -14.24 -25.42
C ASP A 319 -16.83 -12.96 -25.47
N PHE A 320 -16.40 -12.43 -24.30
CA PHE A 320 -15.44 -11.35 -24.23
C PHE A 320 -14.05 -11.84 -24.60
N ALA A 321 -13.36 -11.05 -25.40
CA ALA A 321 -11.97 -11.30 -25.77
C ALA A 321 -11.11 -10.07 -25.49
N PRO A 322 -9.81 -10.23 -25.18
CA PRO A 322 -8.91 -9.10 -25.03
C PRO A 322 -8.79 -8.29 -26.33
N VAL A 323 -9.24 -7.04 -26.32
CA VAL A 323 -9.20 -6.13 -27.48
C VAL A 323 -8.02 -5.18 -27.45
N SER A 324 -7.54 -4.80 -26.25
CA SER A 324 -6.35 -3.96 -26.09
C SER A 324 -5.57 -4.29 -24.82
N PHE A 325 -4.25 -4.01 -24.83
CA PHE A 325 -3.32 -4.19 -23.73
C PHE A 325 -2.49 -2.93 -23.56
N GLU A 326 -2.24 -2.56 -22.30
CA GLU A 326 -1.44 -1.40 -21.95
C GLU A 326 -1.91 -0.11 -22.68
N LEU A 327 -3.25 0.00 -22.87
CA LEU A 327 -3.87 1.11 -23.58
C LEU A 327 -3.65 2.41 -22.81
N SER A 328 -2.95 3.34 -23.41
CA SER A 328 -2.60 4.62 -22.80
C SER A 328 -3.60 5.72 -23.18
N PHE A 329 -3.88 6.60 -22.23
CA PHE A 329 -4.62 7.82 -22.50
C PHE A 329 -3.93 9.03 -21.87
N GLY A 330 -4.02 10.15 -22.57
CA GLY A 330 -3.29 11.36 -22.19
C GLY A 330 -1.78 11.27 -22.47
N GLY A 331 -1.06 12.35 -22.19
CA GLY A 331 0.34 12.45 -22.54
C GLY A 331 0.57 12.84 -24.01
N ARG A 332 1.85 12.79 -24.46
CA ARG A 332 2.21 13.17 -25.85
C ARG A 332 1.92 12.07 -26.86
N ASP A 333 2.03 10.82 -26.44
CA ASP A 333 1.94 9.64 -27.31
C ASP A 333 0.83 8.67 -26.83
N GLY A 334 -0.21 9.20 -26.17
CA GLY A 334 -1.34 8.39 -25.71
C GLY A 334 -2.23 7.91 -26.86
N ASP A 335 -2.70 6.66 -26.79
CA ASP A 335 -3.63 6.08 -27.76
C ASP A 335 -4.99 6.81 -27.78
N LEU A 336 -5.38 7.35 -26.63
CA LEU A 336 -6.60 8.14 -26.43
C LEU A 336 -6.28 9.51 -25.83
N PRO A 337 -7.13 10.54 -26.04
CA PRO A 337 -6.94 11.85 -25.46
C PRO A 337 -7.00 11.84 -23.93
N ALA A 338 -6.37 12.85 -23.31
CA ALA A 338 -6.46 13.05 -21.87
C ALA A 338 -7.85 13.55 -21.48
N ILE A 339 -8.36 13.10 -20.33
CA ILE A 339 -9.49 13.76 -19.69
C ILE A 339 -9.01 15.13 -19.17
N THR A 340 -9.63 16.20 -19.66
CA THR A 340 -9.28 17.56 -19.22
C THR A 340 -10.44 18.19 -18.49
N VAL A 341 -10.18 18.63 -17.26
CA VAL A 341 -11.14 19.36 -16.42
C VAL A 341 -10.58 20.74 -16.13
N ARG A 342 -11.44 21.77 -16.15
CA ARG A 342 -11.06 23.15 -15.82
C ARG A 342 -11.89 23.65 -14.66
N GLU A 343 -11.20 24.08 -13.61
CA GLU A 343 -11.83 24.58 -12.40
C GLU A 343 -10.90 25.57 -11.69
N GLY A 344 -11.45 26.65 -11.10
CA GLY A 344 -10.68 27.60 -10.32
C GLY A 344 -9.50 28.28 -11.06
N GLY A 345 -9.57 28.36 -12.39
CA GLY A 345 -8.48 28.92 -13.22
C GLY A 345 -7.32 27.96 -13.48
N ALA A 346 -7.40 26.72 -12.98
CA ALA A 346 -6.47 25.65 -13.30
C ALA A 346 -7.06 24.65 -14.32
N SER A 347 -6.19 24.01 -15.09
CA SER A 347 -6.52 22.88 -15.97
C SER A 347 -5.93 21.61 -15.38
N LEU A 348 -6.76 20.60 -15.13
CA LEU A 348 -6.34 19.29 -14.68
C LEU A 348 -6.38 18.35 -15.87
N SER A 349 -5.25 17.69 -16.17
CA SER A 349 -5.12 16.74 -17.26
C SER A 349 -4.85 15.35 -16.72
N VAL A 350 -5.82 14.45 -16.88
CA VAL A 350 -5.72 13.08 -16.38
C VAL A 350 -5.17 12.17 -17.45
N SER A 351 -4.15 11.40 -17.08
CA SER A 351 -3.52 10.39 -17.92
C SER A 351 -3.44 9.07 -17.18
N GLY A 352 -3.40 7.98 -17.93
CA GLY A 352 -3.30 6.65 -17.36
C GLY A 352 -2.97 5.60 -18.41
N LYS A 353 -2.87 4.37 -17.91
CA LYS A 353 -2.58 3.20 -18.73
C LYS A 353 -3.42 2.04 -18.22
N VAL A 354 -4.20 1.44 -19.10
CA VAL A 354 -5.12 0.35 -18.79
C VAL A 354 -4.42 -0.96 -19.13
N ASP A 355 -4.24 -1.83 -18.15
CA ASP A 355 -3.50 -3.08 -18.33
C ASP A 355 -4.11 -3.97 -19.42
N ARG A 356 -5.42 -4.21 -19.34
CA ARG A 356 -6.18 -4.99 -20.33
C ARG A 356 -7.60 -4.45 -20.47
N VAL A 357 -8.05 -4.40 -21.70
CA VAL A 357 -9.46 -4.13 -22.07
C VAL A 357 -9.99 -5.36 -22.76
N ASP A 358 -11.06 -5.96 -22.21
CA ASP A 358 -11.79 -7.04 -22.86
C ASP A 358 -13.07 -6.48 -23.49
N GLY A 359 -13.40 -6.95 -24.67
CA GLY A 359 -14.56 -6.49 -25.43
C GLY A 359 -15.38 -7.62 -26.02
N TRP A 360 -16.69 -7.41 -26.11
CA TRP A 360 -17.65 -8.23 -26.79
C TRP A 360 -18.45 -7.39 -27.79
N LEU A 361 -18.31 -7.67 -29.07
CA LEU A 361 -19.04 -6.98 -30.13
C LEU A 361 -20.41 -7.67 -30.32
N HIS A 362 -21.48 -6.94 -30.01
CA HIS A 362 -22.85 -7.41 -30.15
C HIS A 362 -23.76 -6.26 -30.59
N ASP A 363 -24.64 -6.50 -31.56
CA ASP A 363 -25.54 -5.49 -32.14
C ASP A 363 -24.85 -4.16 -32.48
N GLU A 364 -23.71 -4.24 -33.16
CA GLU A 364 -22.86 -3.12 -33.56
C GLU A 364 -22.31 -2.23 -32.42
N LYS A 365 -22.51 -2.64 -31.18
CA LYS A 365 -21.96 -2.02 -29.97
C LYS A 365 -20.85 -2.86 -29.41
N LEU A 366 -19.80 -2.20 -28.94
CA LEU A 366 -18.71 -2.87 -28.25
C LEU A 366 -18.88 -2.75 -26.74
N TYR A 367 -19.22 -3.86 -26.11
CA TYR A 367 -19.35 -4.00 -24.67
C TYR A 367 -17.96 -4.16 -24.07
N LEU A 368 -17.51 -3.25 -23.21
CA LEU A 368 -16.16 -3.24 -22.66
C LEU A 368 -16.13 -3.47 -21.16
N ARG A 369 -15.17 -4.28 -20.72
CA ARG A 369 -14.75 -4.34 -19.31
C ARG A 369 -13.26 -4.02 -19.20
N VAL A 370 -12.89 -3.31 -18.14
CA VAL A 370 -11.50 -2.99 -17.81
C VAL A 370 -10.98 -4.03 -16.81
N VAL A 371 -9.78 -4.52 -17.06
CA VAL A 371 -9.12 -5.50 -16.17
C VAL A 371 -7.74 -4.97 -15.79
N ASP A 372 -7.44 -5.03 -14.48
CA ASP A 372 -6.18 -4.60 -13.89
C ASP A 372 -5.58 -5.73 -13.06
N TYR A 373 -4.27 -5.97 -13.20
CA TYR A 373 -3.57 -7.06 -12.54
C TYR A 373 -3.02 -6.63 -11.18
N LYS A 374 -3.43 -7.32 -10.11
CA LYS A 374 -3.00 -6.99 -8.75
C LYS A 374 -2.18 -8.12 -8.10
N THR A 375 -0.95 -7.81 -7.76
CA THR A 375 -0.05 -8.72 -7.02
C THR A 375 -0.39 -8.83 -5.53
N GLY A 376 -1.06 -7.81 -4.97
CA GLY A 376 -1.61 -7.81 -3.62
C GLY A 376 -3.09 -8.19 -3.56
N GLN A 377 -3.63 -8.29 -2.35
CA GLN A 377 -5.08 -8.34 -2.16
C GLN A 377 -5.67 -6.96 -2.42
N LYS A 378 -6.59 -6.86 -3.36
CA LYS A 378 -7.34 -5.64 -3.65
C LYS A 378 -8.82 -5.98 -3.68
N SER A 379 -9.61 -5.27 -2.90
CA SER A 379 -11.07 -5.29 -2.97
C SER A 379 -11.58 -4.07 -3.74
N PHE A 380 -12.75 -4.21 -4.34
CA PHE A 380 -13.52 -3.08 -4.83
C PHE A 380 -14.52 -2.73 -3.72
N ASP A 381 -14.39 -1.54 -3.13
CA ASP A 381 -15.20 -1.10 -2.00
C ASP A 381 -15.94 0.19 -2.34
N LEU A 382 -17.27 0.13 -2.33
CA LEU A 382 -18.13 1.29 -2.58
C LEU A 382 -17.94 2.39 -1.53
N THR A 383 -17.54 2.01 -0.30
CA THR A 383 -17.16 2.98 0.72
C THR A 383 -15.98 3.83 0.26
N ASP A 384 -14.92 3.19 -0.24
CA ASP A 384 -13.75 3.91 -0.75
C ASP A 384 -14.12 4.85 -1.89
N ILE A 385 -14.92 4.37 -2.84
CA ILE A 385 -15.39 5.15 -3.98
C ILE A 385 -16.16 6.40 -3.51
N ARG A 386 -17.05 6.28 -2.51
CA ARG A 386 -17.77 7.40 -1.91
C ARG A 386 -16.85 8.52 -1.44
N TYR A 387 -15.68 8.19 -0.92
CA TYR A 387 -14.69 9.15 -0.43
C TYR A 387 -13.61 9.52 -1.47
N GLY A 388 -13.77 9.08 -2.71
CA GLY A 388 -12.86 9.36 -3.82
C GLY A 388 -11.57 8.56 -3.81
N LEU A 389 -11.53 7.43 -3.07
CA LEU A 389 -10.41 6.51 -3.01
C LEU A 389 -10.63 5.33 -3.97
N GLY A 390 -9.56 4.79 -4.55
CA GLY A 390 -9.63 3.58 -5.39
C GLY A 390 -10.40 3.75 -6.70
N ILE A 391 -10.56 4.96 -7.22
CA ILE A 391 -11.36 5.27 -8.42
C ILE A 391 -10.66 4.91 -9.74
N GLN A 392 -9.43 4.40 -9.70
CA GLN A 392 -8.60 4.12 -10.88
C GLN A 392 -9.35 3.41 -11.99
N MET A 393 -10.02 2.33 -11.64
CA MET A 393 -10.69 1.47 -12.64
C MET A 393 -11.92 2.15 -13.25
N LEU A 394 -12.66 2.90 -12.44
CA LEU A 394 -13.81 3.66 -12.90
C LEU A 394 -13.38 4.79 -13.85
N LEU A 395 -12.30 5.48 -13.49
CA LEU A 395 -11.70 6.49 -14.35
C LEU A 395 -11.34 5.92 -15.72
N TYR A 396 -10.75 4.72 -15.76
CA TYR A 396 -10.40 4.03 -16.99
C TYR A 396 -11.65 3.63 -17.80
N LEU A 397 -12.64 3.05 -17.14
CA LEU A 397 -13.89 2.61 -17.78
C LEU A 397 -14.62 3.78 -18.44
N PHE A 398 -14.79 4.90 -17.72
CA PHE A 398 -15.51 6.08 -18.23
C PHE A 398 -14.69 6.90 -19.24
N THR A 399 -13.34 6.81 -19.20
CA THR A 399 -12.50 7.32 -20.28
C THR A 399 -12.76 6.55 -21.58
N LEU A 400 -12.83 5.23 -21.51
CA LEU A 400 -13.12 4.37 -22.67
C LEU A 400 -14.55 4.58 -23.19
N GLU A 401 -15.52 4.77 -22.33
CA GLU A 401 -16.90 5.11 -22.74
C GLU A 401 -16.94 6.41 -23.55
N ARG A 402 -16.22 7.45 -23.09
CA ARG A 402 -16.20 8.78 -23.70
C ARG A 402 -15.40 8.84 -24.99
N GLU A 403 -14.18 8.30 -24.97
CA GLU A 403 -13.19 8.51 -26.02
C GLU A 403 -12.93 7.26 -26.87
N GLY A 404 -13.38 6.08 -26.43
CA GLY A 404 -13.03 4.80 -27.04
C GLY A 404 -13.69 4.54 -28.40
N ALA A 405 -14.83 5.18 -28.70
CA ALA A 405 -15.57 4.92 -29.94
C ALA A 405 -14.72 5.21 -31.20
N SER A 406 -13.91 6.26 -31.17
CA SER A 406 -13.01 6.63 -32.29
C SER A 406 -11.85 5.64 -32.46
N TYR A 407 -11.39 5.04 -31.38
CA TYR A 407 -10.29 4.07 -31.36
C TYR A 407 -10.73 2.67 -31.79
N PHE A 408 -11.87 2.20 -31.29
CA PHE A 408 -12.38 0.85 -31.56
C PHE A 408 -13.31 0.79 -32.77
N GLY A 409 -13.78 1.91 -33.28
CA GLY A 409 -14.69 1.97 -34.44
C GLY A 409 -16.15 1.61 -34.16
N HIS A 410 -16.54 1.48 -32.88
CA HIS A 410 -17.89 1.10 -32.44
C HIS A 410 -18.33 1.94 -31.26
N PRO A 411 -19.63 2.17 -31.08
CA PRO A 411 -20.17 2.75 -29.83
C PRO A 411 -19.82 1.86 -28.63
N ILE A 412 -19.33 2.48 -27.56
CA ILE A 412 -18.88 1.75 -26.37
C ILE A 412 -20.01 1.66 -25.34
N VAL A 413 -20.16 0.46 -24.76
CA VAL A 413 -21.04 0.20 -23.60
C VAL A 413 -20.14 -0.23 -22.43
N PRO A 414 -20.08 0.55 -21.35
CA PRO A 414 -19.29 0.17 -20.18
C PRO A 414 -19.97 -0.98 -19.42
N CYS A 415 -19.25 -2.11 -19.26
CA CYS A 415 -19.82 -3.31 -18.62
C CYS A 415 -19.20 -3.64 -17.28
N GLY A 416 -18.10 -3.02 -16.91
CA GLY A 416 -17.54 -3.22 -15.60
C GLY A 416 -16.04 -3.10 -15.50
N VAL A 417 -15.59 -3.27 -14.28
CA VAL A 417 -14.19 -3.20 -13.88
C VAL A 417 -13.85 -4.42 -13.03
N LEU A 418 -12.72 -5.08 -13.31
CA LEU A 418 -12.31 -6.28 -12.62
C LEU A 418 -10.83 -6.20 -12.19
N TYR A 419 -10.55 -6.49 -10.93
CA TYR A 419 -9.21 -6.76 -10.45
C TYR A 419 -8.91 -8.26 -10.61
N GLN A 420 -7.92 -8.57 -11.42
CA GLN A 420 -7.42 -9.92 -11.64
C GLN A 420 -6.30 -10.22 -10.65
N PRO A 421 -6.45 -11.22 -9.73
CA PRO A 421 -5.36 -11.62 -8.86
C PRO A 421 -4.16 -12.12 -9.66
N ALA A 422 -3.01 -11.45 -9.51
CA ALA A 422 -1.74 -11.79 -10.14
C ALA A 422 -0.71 -12.19 -9.07
N ARG A 423 -1.07 -13.18 -8.25
CA ARG A 423 -0.29 -13.64 -7.09
C ARG A 423 -0.33 -15.14 -6.91
N SER A 424 0.70 -15.67 -6.25
CA SER A 424 0.66 -17.05 -5.74
C SER A 424 -0.32 -17.14 -4.57
N VAL A 425 -1.13 -18.19 -4.55
CA VAL A 425 -2.09 -18.45 -3.48
C VAL A 425 -1.55 -19.58 -2.59
N ILE A 426 -1.52 -19.33 -1.30
CA ILE A 426 -1.21 -20.34 -0.29
C ILE A 426 -2.52 -20.72 0.41
N LEU A 427 -2.98 -21.93 0.16
CA LEU A 427 -4.19 -22.46 0.79
C LEU A 427 -3.84 -23.12 2.14
N ARG A 428 -4.56 -22.76 3.19
CA ARG A 428 -4.53 -23.47 4.48
C ARG A 428 -5.65 -24.51 4.46
N GLN A 429 -5.30 -25.77 4.30
CA GLN A 429 -6.25 -26.86 4.21
C GLN A 429 -5.74 -28.06 5.01
N ASP A 430 -6.66 -28.95 5.42
CA ASP A 430 -6.33 -30.18 6.13
C ASP A 430 -5.62 -31.17 5.21
N ARG A 431 -4.76 -32.01 5.79
CA ARG A 431 -4.09 -33.11 5.08
C ARG A 431 -5.15 -34.08 4.54
N GLY A 432 -5.04 -34.46 3.26
CA GLY A 432 -5.97 -35.42 2.60
C GLY A 432 -7.21 -34.79 1.98
N ILE A 433 -7.25 -33.47 1.81
CA ILE A 433 -8.29 -32.82 0.99
C ILE A 433 -8.28 -33.39 -0.44
N SER A 434 -9.45 -33.63 -1.02
CA SER A 434 -9.54 -34.07 -2.41
C SER A 434 -9.13 -32.99 -3.40
N ASP A 435 -8.57 -33.37 -4.55
CA ASP A 435 -8.15 -32.46 -5.62
C ASP A 435 -9.28 -31.53 -6.08
N GLU A 436 -10.52 -32.02 -6.11
CA GLU A 436 -11.70 -31.24 -6.47
C GLU A 436 -11.94 -30.09 -5.47
N LYS A 437 -11.87 -30.39 -4.15
CA LYS A 437 -12.03 -29.38 -3.10
C LYS A 437 -10.86 -28.39 -3.10
N LEU A 438 -9.65 -28.87 -3.38
CA LEU A 438 -8.48 -28.03 -3.51
C LEU A 438 -8.62 -27.06 -4.69
N LYS A 439 -9.07 -27.55 -5.85
CA LYS A 439 -9.35 -26.73 -7.04
C LYS A 439 -10.42 -25.68 -6.76
N ALA A 440 -11.52 -26.06 -6.11
CA ALA A 440 -12.60 -25.14 -5.73
C ALA A 440 -12.12 -24.05 -4.76
N ALA A 441 -11.27 -24.40 -3.77
CA ALA A 441 -10.68 -23.44 -2.84
C ALA A 441 -9.74 -22.47 -3.56
N LEU A 442 -8.95 -22.96 -4.51
CA LEU A 442 -8.06 -22.12 -5.32
C LEU A 442 -8.85 -21.17 -6.22
N GLN A 443 -9.89 -21.64 -6.89
CA GLN A 443 -10.78 -20.82 -7.71
C GLN A 443 -11.43 -19.71 -6.88
N LYS A 444 -11.87 -20.01 -5.65
CA LYS A 444 -12.44 -19.02 -4.74
C LYS A 444 -11.44 -17.90 -4.40
N GLU A 445 -10.17 -18.25 -4.12
CA GLU A 445 -9.12 -17.28 -3.82
C GLU A 445 -8.66 -16.46 -5.04
N LEU A 446 -8.80 -17.02 -6.23
CA LEU A 446 -8.47 -16.36 -7.49
C LEU A 446 -9.68 -15.66 -8.14
N ARG A 447 -10.84 -15.68 -7.50
CA ARG A 447 -12.02 -14.97 -7.97
C ARG A 447 -11.71 -13.48 -8.11
N ARG A 448 -12.19 -12.89 -9.21
CA ARG A 448 -12.00 -11.47 -9.49
C ARG A 448 -12.82 -10.66 -8.48
N THR A 449 -12.34 -9.48 -8.16
CA THR A 449 -13.07 -8.46 -7.42
C THR A 449 -13.33 -7.28 -8.34
N GLY A 450 -14.41 -6.52 -8.13
CA GLY A 450 -14.74 -5.43 -9.03
C GLY A 450 -16.22 -5.08 -9.00
N LEU A 451 -16.70 -4.47 -10.07
CA LEU A 451 -18.11 -4.12 -10.29
C LEU A 451 -18.47 -4.45 -11.74
N VAL A 452 -19.57 -5.15 -11.96
CA VAL A 452 -20.04 -5.53 -13.29
C VAL A 452 -21.47 -5.11 -13.55
N LEU A 453 -21.82 -4.92 -14.81
CA LEU A 453 -23.20 -4.63 -15.24
C LEU A 453 -24.06 -5.88 -15.04
N GLY A 454 -25.16 -5.73 -14.28
CA GLY A 454 -26.00 -6.82 -13.78
C GLY A 454 -27.02 -7.35 -14.79
N GLU A 455 -26.85 -7.10 -16.09
CA GLU A 455 -27.74 -7.60 -17.14
C GLU A 455 -27.45 -9.07 -17.46
N PRO A 456 -28.44 -9.98 -17.40
CA PRO A 456 -28.22 -11.43 -17.55
C PRO A 456 -27.48 -11.82 -18.82
N GLN A 457 -27.80 -11.20 -19.97
CA GLN A 457 -27.14 -11.47 -21.24
C GLN A 457 -25.66 -11.09 -21.21
N ILE A 458 -25.32 -9.97 -20.60
CA ILE A 458 -23.94 -9.48 -20.48
C ILE A 458 -23.13 -10.35 -19.52
N LEU A 459 -23.74 -10.74 -18.39
CA LEU A 459 -23.12 -11.65 -17.44
C LEU A 459 -22.80 -13.02 -18.06
N GLN A 460 -23.74 -13.58 -18.84
CA GLN A 460 -23.49 -14.82 -19.58
C GLN A 460 -22.41 -14.67 -20.65
N ALA A 461 -22.36 -13.55 -21.37
CA ALA A 461 -21.28 -13.27 -22.31
C ALA A 461 -19.92 -13.14 -21.62
N MET A 462 -19.88 -12.59 -20.40
CA MET A 462 -18.65 -12.50 -19.60
C MET A 462 -18.16 -13.85 -19.08
N GLU A 463 -19.11 -14.73 -18.69
CA GLU A 463 -18.84 -16.07 -18.17
C GLU A 463 -20.07 -16.95 -18.47
N HIS A 464 -19.93 -17.97 -19.32
CA HIS A 464 -21.06 -18.77 -19.77
C HIS A 464 -21.86 -19.41 -18.63
N SER A 465 -21.19 -19.75 -17.53
CA SER A 465 -21.81 -20.30 -16.32
C SER A 465 -22.27 -19.25 -15.29
N ALA A 466 -22.23 -17.96 -15.61
CA ALA A 466 -22.44 -16.87 -14.65
C ALA A 466 -23.79 -16.94 -13.89
N LEU A 467 -24.85 -17.38 -14.55
CA LEU A 467 -26.20 -17.45 -13.95
C LEU A 467 -26.49 -18.77 -13.25
N GLU A 468 -25.59 -19.76 -13.33
CA GLU A 468 -25.71 -21.06 -12.68
C GLU A 468 -24.68 -21.24 -11.55
N SER A 469 -23.40 -21.12 -11.88
CA SER A 469 -22.28 -21.33 -10.97
C SER A 469 -21.12 -20.40 -11.31
N PRO A 470 -21.20 -19.12 -10.96
CA PRO A 470 -20.16 -18.14 -11.28
C PRO A 470 -18.83 -18.46 -10.58
N CYS A 471 -17.77 -18.64 -11.36
CA CYS A 471 -16.43 -18.97 -10.88
C CYS A 471 -15.50 -17.75 -10.85
N TYR A 472 -15.59 -16.87 -11.86
CA TYR A 472 -14.67 -15.75 -12.06
C TYR A 472 -15.27 -14.41 -11.67
N LEU A 473 -16.54 -14.16 -11.99
CA LEU A 473 -17.19 -12.90 -11.70
C LEU A 473 -17.48 -12.70 -10.20
N PRO A 474 -17.44 -11.45 -9.69
CA PRO A 474 -17.70 -11.13 -8.26
C PRO A 474 -19.20 -11.14 -7.94
N ILE A 475 -19.92 -12.16 -8.42
CA ILE A 475 -21.38 -12.28 -8.29
C ILE A 475 -21.77 -13.60 -7.62
N GLY A 476 -22.98 -13.66 -7.11
CA GLY A 476 -23.61 -14.87 -6.62
C GLY A 476 -25.00 -15.02 -7.24
N VAL A 477 -25.53 -16.25 -7.28
CA VAL A 477 -26.87 -16.53 -7.78
C VAL A 477 -27.73 -17.08 -6.64
N LYS A 478 -28.89 -16.47 -6.42
CA LYS A 478 -29.88 -16.93 -5.44
C LYS A 478 -30.66 -18.12 -6.01
N LYS A 479 -31.34 -18.86 -5.13
CA LYS A 479 -32.20 -20.00 -5.53
C LYS A 479 -33.37 -19.60 -6.44
N ASP A 480 -33.78 -18.34 -6.40
CA ASP A 480 -34.84 -17.76 -7.26
C ASP A 480 -34.29 -17.22 -8.60
N GLY A 481 -33.01 -17.42 -8.89
CA GLY A 481 -32.33 -16.94 -10.10
C GLY A 481 -31.87 -15.49 -10.02
N GLY A 482 -32.11 -14.79 -8.92
CA GLY A 482 -31.65 -13.40 -8.74
C GLY A 482 -30.14 -13.31 -8.58
N VAL A 483 -29.52 -12.35 -9.26
CA VAL A 483 -28.08 -12.09 -9.16
C VAL A 483 -27.78 -11.20 -7.94
N THR A 484 -26.70 -11.51 -7.24
CA THR A 484 -26.22 -10.76 -6.06
C THR A 484 -24.72 -10.53 -6.16
N GLY A 485 -24.17 -9.73 -5.25
CA GLY A 485 -22.74 -9.42 -5.22
C GLY A 485 -22.45 -8.04 -5.81
N SER A 486 -21.29 -7.87 -6.45
CA SER A 486 -20.85 -6.58 -6.97
C SER A 486 -21.41 -6.30 -8.36
N VAL A 487 -22.70 -5.99 -8.41
CA VAL A 487 -23.42 -5.67 -9.64
C VAL A 487 -23.99 -4.26 -9.60
N ALA A 488 -24.07 -3.61 -10.76
CA ALA A 488 -24.72 -2.31 -10.96
C ALA A 488 -25.66 -2.37 -12.15
N THR A 489 -26.74 -1.58 -12.14
CA THR A 489 -27.56 -1.33 -13.31
C THR A 489 -26.87 -0.33 -14.25
N ALA A 490 -27.31 -0.24 -15.51
CA ALA A 490 -26.80 0.77 -16.43
C ALA A 490 -27.01 2.21 -15.91
N ALA A 491 -28.17 2.48 -15.26
CA ALA A 491 -28.43 3.75 -14.62
C ALA A 491 -27.43 4.06 -13.49
N GLN A 492 -27.15 3.08 -12.64
CA GLN A 492 -26.16 3.21 -11.56
C GLN A 492 -24.74 3.45 -12.08
N LEU A 493 -24.32 2.78 -13.15
CA LEU A 493 -23.03 3.07 -13.80
C LEU A 493 -23.01 4.49 -14.37
N GLY A 494 -24.09 4.96 -14.97
CA GLY A 494 -24.21 6.34 -15.42
C GLY A 494 -24.13 7.38 -14.28
N HIS A 495 -24.74 7.08 -13.13
CA HIS A 495 -24.59 7.93 -11.92
C HIS A 495 -23.14 7.96 -11.44
N LEU A 496 -22.48 6.81 -11.45
CA LEU A 496 -21.09 6.68 -11.03
C LEU A 496 -20.13 7.45 -11.95
N GLY A 497 -20.41 7.45 -13.27
CA GLY A 497 -19.64 8.25 -14.24
C GLY A 497 -19.72 9.74 -13.94
N ARG A 498 -20.91 10.27 -13.71
CA ARG A 498 -21.11 11.68 -13.31
C ARG A 498 -20.43 12.02 -11.99
N TYR A 499 -20.51 11.11 -11.02
CA TYR A 499 -19.81 11.27 -9.75
C TYR A 499 -18.29 11.38 -9.93
N VAL A 500 -17.71 10.54 -10.76
CA VAL A 500 -16.25 10.60 -11.07
C VAL A 500 -15.89 11.95 -11.72
N ASP A 501 -16.70 12.43 -12.66
CA ASP A 501 -16.49 13.75 -13.27
C ASP A 501 -16.56 14.88 -12.23
N LYS A 502 -17.56 14.90 -11.37
CA LYS A 502 -17.71 15.87 -10.28
C LYS A 502 -16.51 15.84 -9.32
N LEU A 503 -16.06 14.64 -8.98
CA LEU A 503 -14.87 14.44 -8.14
C LEU A 503 -13.59 15.03 -8.76
N LEU A 504 -13.42 14.91 -10.08
CA LEU A 504 -12.29 15.50 -10.78
C LEU A 504 -12.35 17.04 -10.74
N HIS A 505 -13.53 17.64 -10.91
CA HIS A 505 -13.74 19.08 -10.74
C HIS A 505 -13.43 19.55 -9.33
N GLN A 506 -13.90 18.82 -8.32
CA GLN A 506 -13.61 19.10 -6.91
C GLN A 506 -12.10 19.08 -6.64
N ILE A 507 -11.40 18.03 -7.08
CA ILE A 507 -9.94 17.91 -6.91
C ILE A 507 -9.20 19.06 -7.61
N ALA A 508 -9.64 19.43 -8.82
CA ALA A 508 -9.06 20.56 -9.54
C ALA A 508 -9.21 21.86 -8.74
N GLY A 509 -10.37 22.12 -8.16
CA GLY A 509 -10.65 23.28 -7.31
C GLY A 509 -9.85 23.28 -6.01
N GLU A 510 -9.75 22.13 -5.32
CA GLU A 510 -8.97 21.96 -4.10
C GLU A 510 -7.48 22.28 -4.33
N ILE A 511 -6.88 21.78 -5.42
CA ILE A 511 -5.49 22.05 -5.76
C ILE A 511 -5.31 23.49 -6.23
N ALA A 512 -6.21 24.02 -7.07
CA ALA A 512 -6.17 25.40 -7.54
C ALA A 512 -6.29 26.40 -6.40
N GLY A 513 -7.11 26.09 -5.39
CA GLY A 513 -7.25 26.86 -4.14
C GLY A 513 -6.04 26.75 -3.21
N GLY A 514 -5.02 25.96 -3.58
CA GLY A 514 -3.79 25.83 -2.81
C GLY A 514 -3.94 25.04 -1.53
N ASN A 515 -4.91 24.13 -1.44
CA ASN A 515 -5.12 23.32 -0.24
C ASN A 515 -3.92 22.41 0.06
N ILE A 516 -3.32 22.59 1.24
CA ILE A 516 -2.23 21.78 1.79
C ILE A 516 -2.53 21.30 3.21
N ASP A 517 -3.78 21.14 3.56
CA ASP A 517 -4.18 20.69 4.89
C ASP A 517 -3.66 19.28 5.19
N ALA A 518 -3.24 19.07 6.44
CA ALA A 518 -3.00 17.74 6.95
C ALA A 518 -4.35 17.14 7.39
N ASP A 519 -5.04 16.57 6.43
CA ASP A 519 -6.39 16.05 6.57
C ASP A 519 -6.49 14.56 6.21
N PRO A 520 -5.68 13.70 6.84
CA PRO A 520 -5.64 12.28 6.49
C PRO A 520 -7.00 11.61 6.64
N TYR A 521 -7.32 10.67 5.74
CA TYR A 521 -8.44 9.79 6.01
C TYR A 521 -8.12 8.85 7.18
N ALA A 522 -9.16 8.42 7.90
CA ALA A 522 -9.05 7.39 8.94
C ALA A 522 -10.33 6.53 9.00
N ARG A 523 -10.18 5.21 9.00
CA ARG A 523 -11.23 4.22 9.28
C ARG A 523 -11.17 3.72 10.72
N GLY A 524 -10.07 3.99 11.40
CA GLY A 524 -9.81 3.61 12.78
C GLY A 524 -8.41 4.02 13.22
N PRO A 525 -8.02 3.71 14.47
CA PRO A 525 -6.73 4.12 15.03
C PRO A 525 -5.52 3.59 14.27
N GLN A 526 -5.63 2.41 13.67
CA GLN A 526 -4.55 1.73 12.95
C GLN A 526 -4.72 1.74 11.42
N ASP A 527 -5.87 2.19 10.90
CA ASP A 527 -6.16 2.29 9.48
C ASP A 527 -6.40 3.75 9.10
N SER A 528 -5.34 4.42 8.74
CA SER A 528 -5.36 5.80 8.29
C SER A 528 -4.25 6.07 7.28
N ALA A 529 -4.37 7.17 6.55
CA ALA A 529 -3.33 7.65 5.64
C ALA A 529 -1.99 7.93 6.34
N CYS A 530 -1.98 8.06 7.67
CA CYS A 530 -0.78 8.30 8.47
C CYS A 530 0.00 7.04 8.82
N THR A 531 -0.63 5.85 8.81
CA THR A 531 -0.04 4.59 9.31
C THR A 531 1.31 4.26 8.65
N TYR A 532 1.43 4.50 7.34
CA TYR A 532 2.66 4.28 6.57
C TYR A 532 3.10 5.54 5.82
N CYS A 533 2.84 6.73 6.40
CA CYS A 533 3.15 7.98 5.72
C CYS A 533 4.64 8.30 5.82
N ALA A 534 5.34 8.33 4.69
CA ALA A 534 6.74 8.73 4.57
C ALA A 534 7.04 10.14 5.08
N PHE A 535 6.03 11.00 5.17
CA PHE A 535 6.16 12.40 5.54
C PHE A 535 5.74 12.70 6.98
N ALA A 536 5.47 11.69 7.80
CA ALA A 536 5.00 11.86 9.19
C ALA A 536 5.93 12.76 10.01
N SER A 537 7.25 12.60 9.87
CA SER A 537 8.26 13.39 10.57
C SER A 537 8.32 14.86 10.16
N ALA A 538 7.83 15.21 8.96
CA ALA A 538 7.76 16.61 8.48
C ALA A 538 6.37 17.20 8.67
N CYS A 539 5.34 16.35 8.82
CA CYS A 539 3.95 16.77 8.93
C CYS A 539 3.61 17.32 10.30
N TYR A 540 4.07 16.68 11.37
CA TYR A 540 3.69 17.01 12.75
C TYR A 540 2.17 17.12 12.92
N PHE A 541 1.44 16.11 12.36
CA PHE A 541 -0.02 16.04 12.50
C PHE A 541 -0.41 16.00 13.98
N ASP A 542 -1.42 16.79 14.34
CA ASP A 542 -1.92 16.89 15.72
C ASP A 542 -3.45 16.97 15.70
N ASP A 543 -4.12 15.99 16.33
CA ASP A 543 -5.58 15.89 16.37
C ASP A 543 -6.27 17.09 17.06
N SER A 544 -5.55 17.88 17.86
CA SER A 544 -6.08 19.11 18.46
C SER A 544 -6.18 20.28 17.47
N ARG A 545 -5.42 20.24 16.40
CA ARG A 545 -5.28 21.31 15.39
C ARG A 545 -5.75 20.87 14.01
N ASP A 546 -5.28 19.71 13.58
CA ASP A 546 -5.55 19.15 12.26
C ASP A 546 -6.81 18.27 12.28
N LYS A 547 -7.47 18.06 11.15
CA LYS A 547 -8.72 17.30 11.09
C LYS A 547 -8.52 15.98 10.34
N ARG A 548 -8.86 14.85 10.98
CA ARG A 548 -9.02 13.58 10.29
C ARG A 548 -10.34 13.55 9.52
N ARG A 549 -10.30 13.07 8.30
CA ARG A 549 -11.50 12.74 7.53
C ARG A 549 -11.92 11.31 7.86
N LEU A 550 -12.94 11.16 8.70
CA LEU A 550 -13.43 9.85 9.12
C LEU A 550 -14.17 9.18 7.97
N ILE A 551 -13.80 7.97 7.64
CA ILE A 551 -14.45 7.11 6.65
C ILE A 551 -15.36 6.15 7.39
N TYR A 552 -16.65 6.25 7.16
CA TYR A 552 -17.66 5.36 7.72
C TYR A 552 -18.09 4.35 6.65
N LYS A 553 -18.20 3.09 7.04
CA LYS A 553 -18.67 2.04 6.14
C LYS A 553 -20.03 2.43 5.56
N THR A 554 -20.15 2.30 4.25
CA THR A 554 -21.38 2.59 3.52
C THR A 554 -21.90 1.28 2.94
N GLU A 555 -23.13 0.93 3.27
CA GLU A 555 -23.77 -0.25 2.67
C GLU A 555 -24.19 0.05 1.21
N SER A 556 -24.30 -0.99 0.39
CA SER A 556 -24.52 -0.86 -1.06
C SER A 556 -25.76 -0.02 -1.39
N ASP A 557 -26.89 -0.29 -0.72
CA ASP A 557 -28.15 0.42 -0.97
C ASP A 557 -28.05 1.91 -0.60
N GLU A 558 -27.37 2.22 0.51
CA GLU A 558 -27.09 3.59 0.92
C GLU A 558 -26.22 4.32 -0.09
N PHE A 559 -25.18 3.64 -0.59
CA PHE A 559 -24.28 4.20 -1.60
C PHE A 559 -25.04 4.58 -2.87
N TRP A 560 -25.85 3.68 -3.41
CA TRP A 560 -26.59 3.93 -4.63
C TRP A 560 -27.64 5.04 -4.45
N ALA A 561 -28.33 5.08 -3.31
CA ALA A 561 -29.26 6.15 -2.97
C ALA A 561 -28.57 7.53 -2.85
N LEU A 562 -27.32 7.56 -2.39
CA LEU A 562 -26.49 8.78 -2.38
C LEU A 562 -26.15 9.22 -3.79
N MET A 563 -25.70 8.30 -4.64
CA MET A 563 -25.35 8.59 -6.03
C MET A 563 -26.54 9.14 -6.83
N GLU A 564 -27.73 8.63 -6.60
CA GLU A 564 -28.96 9.15 -7.21
C GLU A 564 -29.28 10.57 -6.75
N ARG A 565 -29.22 10.86 -5.46
CA ARG A 565 -29.49 12.18 -4.89
C ARG A 565 -28.50 13.23 -5.39
N GLU A 566 -27.21 12.96 -5.33
CA GLU A 566 -26.17 13.88 -5.77
C GLU A 566 -26.28 14.26 -7.26
N ASN A 567 -26.84 13.36 -8.07
CA ASN A 567 -27.10 13.62 -9.50
C ASN A 567 -28.48 14.20 -9.79
N GLY A 568 -29.43 14.12 -8.83
CA GLY A 568 -30.81 14.68 -8.97
C GLY A 568 -30.91 16.17 -8.66
N GLU A 569 -30.04 16.69 -7.80
CA GLU A 569 -30.05 18.10 -7.40
C GLU A 569 -29.57 19.06 -8.51
N GLU A 570 -28.80 18.61 -9.49
CA GLU A 570 -28.37 19.45 -10.62
C GLU A 570 -29.50 19.72 -11.66
N GLY A 571 -30.58 18.93 -11.64
CA GLY A 571 -31.73 19.13 -12.54
C GLY A 571 -32.59 20.37 -12.21
N HIS A 572 -32.41 21.01 -11.05
CA HIS A 572 -33.24 22.12 -10.59
C HIS A 572 -32.59 23.52 -10.65
N HIS A 573 -31.29 23.62 -10.95
CA HIS A 573 -30.59 24.91 -11.05
C HIS A 573 -30.28 25.36 -12.48
N GLY A 574 -30.78 24.64 -13.48
CA GLY A 574 -30.59 24.92 -14.91
C GLY A 574 -31.92 25.17 -15.65
N ARG A 575 -32.80 26.07 -15.14
CA ARG A 575 -33.91 26.68 -15.94
C ARG A 575 -33.97 28.17 -15.71
#